data_fc1ff4dcd34457310fd1f01a5b33112d
#
_entry.id   fc1ff4dcd34457310fd1f01a5b33112d
#
_cell.length_a   1.000
_cell.length_b   1.000
_cell.length_c   1.000
_cell.angle_alpha   90.00
_cell.angle_beta   90.00
_cell.angle_gamma   90.00
#
_symmetry.space_group_name_H-M   'P 1'
#
loop_
_entity.id
_entity.type
_entity.pdbx_description
1 polymer ?
#
loop_
_entity_poly.entity_id
_entity_poly.type
_entity_poly.pdbx_seq_one_letter_code
_entity_poly.pdbx_strand_id
1 'polypeptide(L)'
;MGFAVSVVVILAALWGPEWIAAKSDERLLNSITTEAVEGAEGYRYRMSSNQKLYLLGRCLSSQTLPESELRFLTRVDSEAGNYGEMTGTYAFVENRQQPGEGQIQEEAVYEACNREIQILKEQGILPGEVKEVSEDSYEAVICSAIDVLEPRNNLSVWKISLSTDVRNADKSNRFLDIYLDADTGKIYEFYVRTGLQWEDINTDAMIGRYAEYLELTGLEKYEDQNPLLETTPYFAKYTFPGEEEDSTTVTIGYYEGIRELFLKVGR
;
A
#
# COMPACT_ATOMS: atom_id res chain seq x y z
N MET A 1 -36.37 48.81 33.20
CA MET A 1 -35.26 47.85 33.43
C MET A 1 -35.56 46.41 32.93
N GLY A 2 -36.77 45.87 33.09
CA GLY A 2 -37.10 44.51 32.68
C GLY A 2 -36.94 44.22 31.19
N PHE A 3 -37.30 45.15 30.27
CA PHE A 3 -37.23 44.93 28.83
C PHE A 3 -35.78 44.75 28.30
N ALA A 4 -34.84 45.54 28.82
CA ALA A 4 -33.41 45.41 28.44
C ALA A 4 -32.81 44.10 28.87
N VAL A 5 -33.18 43.55 30.04
CA VAL A 5 -32.73 42.23 30.51
C VAL A 5 -33.30 41.10 29.62
N SER A 6 -34.58 41.19 29.22
CA SER A 6 -35.19 40.19 28.36
C SER A 6 -34.53 40.13 26.98
N VAL A 7 -34.16 41.27 26.38
CA VAL A 7 -33.45 41.32 25.09
C VAL A 7 -32.04 40.65 25.19
N VAL A 8 -31.32 40.93 26.28
CA VAL A 8 -30.00 40.31 26.50
C VAL A 8 -30.11 38.80 26.66
N VAL A 9 -31.11 38.30 27.38
CA VAL A 9 -31.34 36.86 27.56
C VAL A 9 -31.71 36.19 26.24
N ILE A 10 -32.53 36.84 25.40
CA ILE A 10 -32.89 36.31 24.07
C ILE A 10 -31.66 36.27 23.15
N LEU A 11 -30.84 37.30 23.13
CA LEU A 11 -29.61 37.33 22.31
C LEU A 11 -28.61 36.30 22.79
N ALA A 12 -28.44 36.10 24.10
CA ALA A 12 -27.59 35.06 24.66
C ALA A 12 -28.11 33.65 24.36
N ALA A 13 -29.42 33.44 24.32
CA ALA A 13 -30.02 32.15 23.98
C ALA A 13 -29.91 31.82 22.48
N LEU A 14 -29.94 32.83 21.60
CA LEU A 14 -29.83 32.65 20.15
C LEU A 14 -28.38 32.48 19.68
N TRP A 15 -27.45 33.23 20.24
CA TRP A 15 -26.05 33.24 19.79
C TRP A 15 -25.10 32.48 20.73
N GLY A 16 -25.49 32.23 21.97
CA GLY A 16 -24.69 31.54 22.96
C GLY A 16 -24.29 30.11 22.54
N PRO A 17 -25.24 29.28 22.06
CA PRO A 17 -24.92 27.93 21.62
C PRO A 17 -23.96 27.89 20.42
N GLU A 18 -24.16 28.76 19.42
CA GLU A 18 -23.26 28.84 18.25
C GLU A 18 -21.86 29.33 18.65
N TRP A 19 -21.76 30.30 19.54
CA TRP A 19 -20.47 30.81 20.01
C TRP A 19 -19.73 29.79 20.88
N ILE A 20 -20.44 28.99 21.70
CA ILE A 20 -19.87 27.91 22.49
C ILE A 20 -19.45 26.75 21.57
N ALA A 21 -20.25 26.40 20.56
CA ALA A 21 -19.90 25.35 19.59
C ALA A 21 -18.66 25.75 18.80
N ALA A 22 -18.62 26.96 18.23
CA ALA A 22 -17.46 27.46 17.48
C ALA A 22 -16.18 27.47 18.32
N LYS A 23 -16.28 27.88 19.60
CA LYS A 23 -15.14 27.89 20.50
C LYS A 23 -14.73 26.49 20.98
N SER A 24 -15.65 25.55 21.04
CA SER A 24 -15.40 24.13 21.30
C SER A 24 -14.71 23.46 20.11
N ASP A 25 -15.19 23.75 18.89
CA ASP A 25 -14.60 23.25 17.64
C ASP A 25 -13.20 23.83 17.42
N GLU A 26 -12.99 25.12 17.72
CA GLU A 26 -11.66 25.73 17.67
C GLU A 26 -10.69 25.11 18.69
N ARG A 27 -11.16 24.71 19.86
CA ARG A 27 -10.39 23.97 20.85
C ARG A 27 -10.11 22.53 20.44
N LEU A 28 -11.07 21.85 19.83
CA LEU A 28 -10.90 20.48 19.33
C LEU A 28 -9.99 20.45 18.08
N LEU A 29 -10.10 21.41 17.19
CA LEU A 29 -9.26 21.51 15.99
C LEU A 29 -7.83 22.00 16.32
N ASN A 30 -7.65 22.84 17.35
CA ASN A 30 -6.33 23.26 17.82
C ASN A 30 -5.72 22.34 18.89
N SER A 31 -6.47 21.36 19.38
CA SER A 31 -5.97 20.35 20.33
C SER A 31 -5.56 19.04 19.68
N ILE A 32 -5.44 19.01 18.33
CA ILE A 32 -4.45 18.13 17.70
C ILE A 32 -3.10 18.78 18.03
N THR A 33 -2.73 18.73 19.28
CA THR A 33 -1.36 18.78 19.71
C THR A 33 -0.74 17.56 19.07
N THR A 34 -0.04 17.73 17.96
CA THR A 34 1.06 16.87 17.63
C THR A 34 2.07 17.09 18.76
N GLU A 35 1.85 16.49 19.93
CA GLU A 35 2.95 16.10 20.77
C GLU A 35 3.76 15.21 19.83
N ALA A 36 4.91 15.70 19.42
CA ALA A 36 5.97 14.84 18.96
C ALA A 36 6.21 13.89 20.13
N VAL A 37 5.55 12.74 20.10
CA VAL A 37 5.81 11.66 21.02
C VAL A 37 7.21 11.21 20.64
N GLU A 38 8.21 11.72 21.33
CA GLU A 38 9.53 11.10 21.37
C GLU A 38 9.25 9.63 21.71
N GLY A 39 9.37 8.75 20.72
CA GLY A 39 9.11 7.32 20.85
C GLY A 39 7.91 6.78 20.09
N ALA A 40 7.57 7.30 18.90
CA ALA A 40 6.63 6.66 18.00
C ALA A 40 7.02 5.20 17.63
N GLU A 41 8.24 4.78 17.91
CA GLU A 41 8.69 3.39 17.83
C GLU A 41 7.92 2.42 18.75
N GLY A 42 7.26 2.91 19.81
CA GLY A 42 6.57 2.07 20.80
C GLY A 42 5.16 1.60 20.39
N TYR A 43 4.58 2.09 19.30
CA TYR A 43 3.20 1.81 18.92
C TYR A 43 3.03 0.94 17.66
N ARG A 44 4.10 0.60 16.96
CA ARG A 44 4.05 -0.32 15.84
C ARG A 44 4.22 -1.76 16.34
N TYR A 45 3.25 -2.60 16.03
CA TYR A 45 3.40 -4.04 16.23
C TYR A 45 4.49 -4.56 15.27
N ARG A 46 5.42 -5.37 15.78
CA ARG A 46 6.41 -6.04 14.92
C ARG A 46 5.72 -7.16 14.15
N MET A 47 5.25 -6.85 12.96
CA MET A 47 4.68 -7.82 12.04
C MET A 47 5.78 -8.73 11.47
N SER A 48 5.46 -10.01 11.32
CA SER A 48 6.26 -10.94 10.53
C SER A 48 6.22 -10.57 9.04
N SER A 49 7.14 -11.10 8.24
CA SER A 49 7.15 -10.88 6.79
C SER A 49 5.84 -11.31 6.12
N ASN A 50 5.27 -12.45 6.54
CA ASN A 50 3.98 -12.91 6.05
C ASN A 50 2.83 -11.95 6.39
N GLN A 51 2.80 -11.42 7.62
CA GLN A 51 1.78 -10.44 8.03
C GLN A 51 1.90 -9.12 7.27
N LYS A 52 3.13 -8.64 7.04
CA LYS A 52 3.36 -7.45 6.21
C LYS A 52 2.88 -7.66 4.78
N LEU A 53 3.20 -8.82 4.19
CA LEU A 53 2.76 -9.17 2.84
C LEU A 53 1.23 -9.28 2.77
N TYR A 54 0.60 -9.89 3.77
CA TYR A 54 -0.85 -10.03 3.88
C TYR A 54 -1.53 -8.66 3.96
N LEU A 55 -1.08 -7.80 4.88
CA LEU A 55 -1.61 -6.46 5.04
C LEU A 55 -1.51 -5.64 3.74
N LEU A 56 -0.33 -5.66 3.10
CA LEU A 56 -0.14 -4.97 1.82
C LEU A 56 -1.08 -5.51 0.75
N GLY A 57 -1.18 -6.83 0.62
CA GLY A 57 -2.06 -7.48 -0.35
C GLY A 57 -3.53 -7.12 -0.16
N ARG A 58 -4.02 -7.10 1.09
CA ARG A 58 -5.39 -6.66 1.41
C ARG A 58 -5.62 -5.19 1.07
N CYS A 59 -4.68 -4.31 1.44
CA CYS A 59 -4.77 -2.88 1.14
C CYS A 59 -4.76 -2.60 -0.37
N LEU A 60 -3.89 -3.25 -1.13
CA LEU A 60 -3.83 -3.10 -2.58
C LEU A 60 -5.07 -3.67 -3.28
N SER A 61 -5.61 -4.78 -2.78
CA SER A 61 -6.85 -5.40 -3.30
C SER A 61 -8.07 -4.50 -3.05
N SER A 62 -8.13 -3.81 -1.92
CA SER A 62 -9.25 -2.90 -1.59
C SER A 62 -9.33 -1.71 -2.54
N GLN A 63 -8.22 -1.28 -3.14
CA GLN A 63 -8.22 -0.19 -4.13
C GLN A 63 -8.82 -0.57 -5.48
N THR A 64 -8.88 -1.86 -5.80
CA THR A 64 -9.37 -2.35 -7.10
C THR A 64 -10.87 -2.59 -7.12
N LEU A 65 -11.56 -2.48 -5.97
CA LEU A 65 -13.01 -2.60 -5.92
C LEU A 65 -13.67 -1.47 -6.73
N PRO A 66 -14.63 -1.78 -7.62
CA PRO A 66 -15.39 -0.77 -8.34
C PRO A 66 -16.07 0.19 -7.37
N GLU A 67 -16.14 1.46 -7.72
CA GLU A 67 -16.79 2.50 -6.88
C GLU A 67 -18.26 2.15 -6.54
N SER A 68 -18.90 1.34 -7.39
CA SER A 68 -20.24 0.79 -7.17
C SER A 68 -20.29 -0.21 -6.00
N GLU A 69 -19.26 -1.04 -5.81
CA GLU A 69 -19.19 -1.99 -4.69
C GLU A 69 -18.83 -1.28 -3.39
N LEU A 70 -17.92 -0.30 -3.43
CA LEU A 70 -17.63 0.57 -2.29
C LEU A 70 -18.89 1.32 -1.81
N ARG A 71 -19.73 1.82 -2.72
CA ARG A 71 -21.00 2.48 -2.37
C ARG A 71 -22.03 1.51 -1.81
N PHE A 72 -22.02 0.27 -2.27
CA PHE A 72 -22.91 -0.78 -1.75
C PHE A 72 -22.52 -1.17 -0.34
N LEU A 73 -21.23 -1.37 -0.06
CA LEU A 73 -20.72 -1.67 1.27
C LEU A 73 -21.03 -0.55 2.27
N THR A 74 -20.76 0.71 1.92
CA THR A 74 -21.08 1.89 2.76
C THR A 74 -22.58 2.06 2.99
N ARG A 75 -23.44 1.67 2.07
CA ARG A 75 -24.89 1.80 2.20
C ARG A 75 -25.52 0.72 3.09
N VAL A 76 -24.99 -0.47 3.04
CA VAL A 76 -25.47 -1.59 3.90
C VAL A 76 -25.13 -1.31 5.37
N ASP A 77 -23.98 -0.74 5.65
CA ASP A 77 -23.52 -0.42 7.00
C ASP A 77 -24.35 0.68 7.68
N SER A 78 -24.84 1.66 6.91
CA SER A 78 -25.64 2.76 7.46
C SER A 78 -27.07 2.33 7.89
N GLU A 79 -27.59 1.25 7.32
CA GLU A 79 -28.94 0.78 7.63
C GLU A 79 -29.00 -0.33 8.68
N ALA A 80 -27.93 -1.11 8.85
CA ALA A 80 -27.98 -2.32 9.68
C ALA A 80 -27.43 -2.17 11.10
N GLY A 81 -26.65 -1.13 11.40
CA GLY A 81 -26.07 -0.92 12.74
C GLY A 81 -25.18 -2.07 13.23
N ASN A 82 -24.83 -2.98 12.36
CA ASN A 82 -24.08 -4.19 12.66
C ASN A 82 -22.69 -4.11 12.03
N TYR A 83 -21.72 -3.64 12.79
CA TYR A 83 -20.32 -3.50 12.38
C TYR A 83 -19.55 -4.85 12.30
N GLY A 84 -20.25 -5.98 12.38
CA GLY A 84 -19.66 -7.31 12.54
C GLY A 84 -19.22 -8.02 11.25
N GLU A 85 -19.53 -7.51 10.06
CA GLU A 85 -19.20 -8.17 8.79
C GLU A 85 -18.59 -7.23 7.73
N MET A 86 -17.85 -6.20 8.15
CA MET A 86 -17.10 -5.38 7.20
C MET A 86 -15.82 -6.11 6.76
N THR A 87 -15.88 -6.83 5.67
CA THR A 87 -14.70 -7.39 4.98
C THR A 87 -13.85 -6.33 4.27
N GLY A 88 -13.91 -5.06 4.64
CA GLY A 88 -13.30 -3.95 3.91
C GLY A 88 -12.63 -2.90 4.78
N THR A 89 -11.87 -3.31 5.80
CA THR A 89 -11.21 -2.37 6.72
C THR A 89 -9.76 -2.10 6.41
N TYR A 90 -9.31 -2.45 5.23
CA TYR A 90 -7.94 -2.21 4.78
C TYR A 90 -7.85 -0.96 3.92
N ALA A 91 -6.96 -0.05 4.27
CA ALA A 91 -6.74 1.19 3.55
C ALA A 91 -5.30 1.31 3.05
N PHE A 92 -5.14 1.72 1.79
CA PHE A 92 -3.86 2.12 1.24
C PHE A 92 -3.91 3.61 0.92
N VAL A 93 -3.17 4.41 1.69
CA VAL A 93 -3.25 5.86 1.63
C VAL A 93 -1.88 6.49 1.39
N GLU A 94 -1.87 7.53 0.58
CA GLU A 94 -0.70 8.36 0.36
C GLU A 94 -0.45 9.25 1.58
N ASN A 95 0.77 9.22 2.11
CA ASN A 95 1.14 10.01 3.27
C ASN A 95 1.55 11.41 2.85
N ARG A 96 1.00 12.41 3.54
CA ARG A 96 1.43 13.81 3.38
C ARG A 96 2.56 14.19 4.34
N GLN A 97 2.89 13.32 5.27
CA GLN A 97 3.94 13.53 6.27
C GLN A 97 5.25 12.88 5.80
N GLN A 98 6.34 13.44 6.28
CA GLN A 98 7.68 12.86 6.07
C GLN A 98 7.78 11.47 6.71
N PRO A 99 8.65 10.58 6.18
CA PRO A 99 8.94 9.30 6.79
C PRO A 99 9.38 9.46 8.24
N GLY A 100 9.05 8.48 9.09
CA GLY A 100 9.49 8.46 10.48
C GLY A 100 10.99 8.30 10.65
N GLU A 101 11.51 8.59 11.85
CA GLU A 101 12.88 8.24 12.23
C GLU A 101 13.11 6.73 12.04
N GLY A 102 14.16 6.31 11.40
CA GLY A 102 14.42 4.89 11.12
C GLY A 102 13.81 4.35 9.82
N GLN A 103 12.97 5.13 9.13
CA GLN A 103 12.50 4.82 7.78
C GLN A 103 13.43 5.40 6.72
N ILE A 104 13.43 4.80 5.54
CA ILE A 104 14.15 5.31 4.38
C ILE A 104 13.58 6.69 4.03
N GLN A 105 14.43 7.71 4.11
CA GLN A 105 14.08 9.09 3.79
C GLN A 105 14.02 9.30 2.27
N GLU A 106 13.32 10.35 1.83
CA GLU A 106 13.08 10.66 0.42
C GLU A 106 14.38 10.75 -0.39
N GLU A 107 15.42 11.37 0.18
CA GLU A 107 16.72 11.55 -0.47
C GLU A 107 17.48 10.22 -0.68
N ALA A 108 17.17 9.19 0.12
CA ALA A 108 17.85 7.89 0.08
C ALA A 108 17.04 6.80 -0.65
N VAL A 109 15.79 7.09 -1.05
CA VAL A 109 14.87 6.07 -1.56
C VAL A 109 15.37 5.41 -2.85
N TYR A 110 15.90 6.18 -3.79
CA TYR A 110 16.40 5.65 -5.06
C TYR A 110 17.64 4.79 -4.88
N GLU A 111 18.55 5.21 -3.99
CA GLU A 111 19.76 4.43 -3.66
C GLU A 111 19.37 3.10 -2.97
N ALA A 112 18.45 3.15 -2.01
CA ALA A 112 17.94 1.97 -1.33
C ALA A 112 17.24 1.01 -2.31
N CYS A 113 16.40 1.53 -3.20
CA CYS A 113 15.74 0.76 -4.22
C CYS A 113 16.74 0.09 -5.18
N ASN A 114 17.73 0.81 -5.67
CA ASN A 114 18.74 0.29 -6.60
C ASN A 114 19.60 -0.81 -5.97
N ARG A 115 19.91 -0.71 -4.69
CA ARG A 115 20.58 -1.78 -3.94
C ARG A 115 19.74 -3.06 -3.93
N GLU A 116 18.45 -2.97 -3.67
CA GLU A 116 17.55 -4.13 -3.68
C GLU A 116 17.31 -4.68 -5.10
N ILE A 117 17.21 -3.81 -6.11
CA ILE A 117 17.18 -4.21 -7.53
C ILE A 117 18.40 -5.08 -7.87
N GLN A 118 19.59 -4.69 -7.41
CA GLN A 118 20.79 -5.46 -7.66
C GLN A 118 20.73 -6.84 -6.96
N ILE A 119 20.27 -6.90 -5.72
CA ILE A 119 20.05 -8.16 -5.00
C ILE A 119 19.07 -9.06 -5.75
N LEU A 120 17.93 -8.53 -6.21
CA LEU A 120 16.93 -9.30 -6.96
C LEU A 120 17.48 -9.83 -8.29
N LYS A 121 18.38 -9.09 -8.97
CA LYS A 121 19.07 -9.55 -10.16
C LYS A 121 20.05 -10.70 -9.84
N GLU A 122 20.86 -10.55 -8.80
CA GLU A 122 21.82 -11.56 -8.37
C GLU A 122 21.13 -12.88 -7.96
N GLN A 123 19.97 -12.76 -7.36
CA GLN A 123 19.11 -13.91 -7.03
C GLN A 123 18.32 -14.47 -8.23
N GLY A 124 18.35 -13.77 -9.38
CA GLY A 124 17.61 -14.18 -10.58
C GLY A 124 16.09 -14.09 -10.43
N ILE A 125 15.61 -13.17 -9.59
CA ILE A 125 14.21 -12.77 -9.47
C ILE A 125 13.90 -11.73 -10.54
N LEU A 126 14.83 -10.81 -10.78
CA LEU A 126 14.76 -9.83 -11.86
C LEU A 126 15.74 -10.17 -13.00
N PRO A 127 15.35 -9.88 -14.25
CA PRO A 127 16.27 -9.95 -15.39
C PRO A 127 17.46 -9.01 -15.22
N GLY A 128 18.66 -9.47 -15.60
CA GLY A 128 19.90 -8.72 -15.41
C GLY A 128 19.98 -7.40 -16.19
N GLU A 129 19.25 -7.30 -17.33
CA GLU A 129 19.20 -6.11 -18.20
C GLU A 129 18.32 -4.97 -17.65
N VAL A 130 17.54 -5.21 -16.59
CA VAL A 130 16.66 -4.19 -15.98
C VAL A 130 17.49 -3.02 -15.50
N LYS A 131 17.07 -1.80 -15.87
CA LYS A 131 17.77 -0.55 -15.49
C LYS A 131 17.41 -0.13 -14.07
N GLU A 132 18.31 0.60 -13.46
CA GLU A 132 18.13 1.24 -12.16
C GLU A 132 17.11 2.38 -12.25
N VAL A 133 16.55 2.74 -11.11
CA VAL A 133 15.66 3.90 -10.94
C VAL A 133 16.47 5.15 -10.59
N SER A 134 15.96 6.33 -10.98
CA SER A 134 16.60 7.62 -10.68
C SER A 134 15.55 8.71 -10.50
N GLU A 135 15.84 9.71 -9.71
CA GLU A 135 14.99 10.87 -9.48
C GLU A 135 14.56 11.57 -10.77
N ASP A 136 15.43 11.63 -11.78
CA ASP A 136 15.13 12.25 -13.08
C ASP A 136 14.03 11.55 -13.87
N SER A 137 13.75 10.28 -13.54
CA SER A 137 12.87 9.42 -14.34
C SER A 137 11.72 8.82 -13.56
N TYR A 138 11.76 8.88 -12.24
CA TYR A 138 10.78 8.25 -11.35
C TYR A 138 10.29 9.24 -10.30
N GLU A 139 9.07 9.04 -9.88
CA GLU A 139 8.46 9.72 -8.75
C GLU A 139 8.32 8.72 -7.60
N ALA A 140 8.72 9.12 -6.41
CA ALA A 140 8.60 8.31 -5.21
C ALA A 140 7.58 8.95 -4.26
N VAL A 141 6.60 8.16 -3.82
CA VAL A 141 5.55 8.60 -2.89
C VAL A 141 5.48 7.62 -1.74
N ILE A 142 5.52 8.14 -0.52
CA ILE A 142 5.34 7.30 0.67
C ILE A 142 3.86 7.03 0.91
N CYS A 143 3.51 5.76 1.09
CA CYS A 143 2.15 5.29 1.33
C CYS A 143 2.09 4.48 2.62
N SER A 144 0.92 4.39 3.22
CA SER A 144 0.64 3.47 4.34
C SER A 144 -0.42 2.46 3.96
N ALA A 145 -0.10 1.19 4.17
CA ALA A 145 -1.05 0.10 4.21
C ALA A 145 -1.50 -0.05 5.68
N ILE A 146 -2.80 0.08 5.94
CA ILE A 146 -3.34 0.18 7.30
C ILE A 146 -4.52 -0.78 7.45
N ASP A 147 -4.52 -1.56 8.53
CA ASP A 147 -5.73 -2.16 9.05
C ASP A 147 -6.48 -1.11 9.88
N VAL A 148 -7.65 -0.69 9.40
CA VAL A 148 -8.44 0.37 10.05
C VAL A 148 -9.02 -0.09 11.38
N LEU A 149 -9.28 -1.38 11.55
CA LEU A 149 -9.77 -1.94 12.82
C LEU A 149 -8.65 -2.07 13.84
N GLU A 150 -7.44 -2.40 13.38
CA GLU A 150 -6.24 -2.48 14.20
C GLU A 150 -5.13 -1.57 13.66
N PRO A 151 -5.21 -0.24 13.85
CA PRO A 151 -4.27 0.72 13.25
C PRO A 151 -2.80 0.54 13.69
N ARG A 152 -2.54 -0.29 14.70
CA ARG A 152 -1.18 -0.72 15.08
C ARG A 152 -0.54 -1.60 14.01
N ASN A 153 -1.37 -2.32 13.24
CA ASN A 153 -0.97 -3.07 12.07
C ASN A 153 -0.90 -2.09 10.89
N ASN A 154 0.26 -1.50 10.69
CA ASN A 154 0.51 -0.61 9.57
C ASN A 154 1.88 -0.87 8.97
N LEU A 155 1.95 -0.74 7.66
CA LEU A 155 3.16 -0.89 6.87
C LEU A 155 3.34 0.37 6.02
N SER A 156 4.47 1.04 6.18
CA SER A 156 4.84 2.15 5.30
C SER A 156 5.62 1.60 4.11
N VAL A 157 5.22 2.00 2.91
CA VAL A 157 5.87 1.59 1.66
C VAL A 157 6.13 2.81 0.78
N TRP A 158 7.28 2.83 0.11
CA TRP A 158 7.54 3.73 -0.98
C TRP A 158 6.96 3.14 -2.27
N LYS A 159 6.04 3.85 -2.89
CA LYS A 159 5.62 3.59 -4.27
C LYS A 159 6.51 4.41 -5.19
N ILE A 160 7.29 3.74 -6.03
CA ILE A 160 8.21 4.36 -6.98
C ILE A 160 7.66 4.06 -8.37
N SER A 161 7.21 5.10 -9.08
CA SER A 161 6.55 4.99 -10.38
C SER A 161 7.34 5.72 -11.46
N LEU A 162 7.38 5.16 -12.68
CA LEU A 162 7.98 5.83 -13.83
C LEU A 162 7.20 7.12 -14.14
N SER A 163 7.88 8.27 -14.11
CA SER A 163 7.25 9.56 -14.36
C SER A 163 6.63 9.62 -15.76
N THR A 164 5.42 10.16 -15.83
CA THR A 164 4.69 10.36 -17.08
C THR A 164 5.28 11.49 -17.91
N ASP A 165 6.00 12.42 -17.28
CA ASP A 165 6.62 13.57 -17.93
C ASP A 165 7.90 13.20 -18.68
N VAL A 166 8.52 12.08 -18.33
CA VAL A 166 9.69 11.58 -19.04
C VAL A 166 9.25 10.99 -20.38
N ARG A 167 9.34 11.81 -21.42
CA ARG A 167 9.20 11.38 -22.83
C ARG A 167 10.38 10.48 -23.22
N ASN A 168 10.47 9.35 -22.59
CA ASN A 168 11.56 8.43 -22.85
C ASN A 168 11.14 7.52 -24.01
N ALA A 169 11.78 7.70 -25.16
CA ALA A 169 11.58 6.85 -26.33
C ALA A 169 11.93 5.38 -26.06
N ASP A 170 12.89 5.14 -25.16
CA ASP A 170 13.33 3.82 -24.73
C ASP A 170 12.68 3.43 -23.40
N LYS A 171 11.54 2.73 -23.46
CA LYS A 171 10.87 2.13 -22.30
C LYS A 171 11.25 0.65 -22.09
N SER A 172 12.23 0.13 -22.84
CA SER A 172 12.72 -1.23 -22.67
C SER A 172 13.52 -1.37 -21.38
N ASN A 173 13.41 -2.54 -20.75
CA ASN A 173 14.15 -2.91 -19.54
C ASN A 173 14.01 -1.88 -18.38
N ARG A 174 12.81 -1.31 -18.21
CA ARG A 174 12.51 -0.34 -17.16
C ARG A 174 11.38 -0.80 -16.28
N PHE A 175 11.47 -0.46 -15.01
CA PHE A 175 10.33 -0.54 -14.09
C PHE A 175 9.23 0.43 -14.53
N LEU A 176 7.99 0.05 -14.23
CA LEU A 176 6.83 0.93 -14.30
C LEU A 176 6.44 1.35 -12.88
N ASP A 177 6.26 0.37 -12.00
CA ASP A 177 5.95 0.57 -10.59
C ASP A 177 6.76 -0.39 -9.72
N ILE A 178 7.15 0.08 -8.54
CA ILE A 178 7.81 -0.69 -7.49
C ILE A 178 7.18 -0.31 -6.15
N TYR A 179 6.95 -1.30 -5.27
CA TYR A 179 6.55 -1.10 -3.88
C TYR A 179 7.66 -1.57 -2.95
N LEU A 180 8.27 -0.63 -2.25
CA LEU A 180 9.44 -0.82 -1.39
C LEU A 180 9.06 -0.62 0.07
N ASP A 181 9.36 -1.57 0.96
CA ASP A 181 9.19 -1.42 2.41
C ASP A 181 10.04 -0.23 2.92
N ALA A 182 9.41 0.75 3.54
CA ALA A 182 10.10 1.94 4.02
C ALA A 182 11.03 1.66 5.22
N ASP A 183 10.78 0.59 5.97
CA ASP A 183 11.60 0.24 7.14
C ASP A 183 12.82 -0.64 6.74
N THR A 184 12.63 -1.60 5.84
CA THR A 184 13.66 -2.60 5.50
C THR A 184 14.30 -2.41 4.12
N GLY A 185 13.68 -1.66 3.24
CA GLY A 185 14.09 -1.49 1.85
C GLY A 185 13.69 -2.65 0.93
N LYS A 186 13.05 -3.70 1.43
CA LYS A 186 12.66 -4.86 0.62
C LYS A 186 11.58 -4.52 -0.40
N ILE A 187 11.68 -5.08 -1.60
CA ILE A 187 10.70 -4.89 -2.68
C ILE A 187 9.63 -5.98 -2.59
N TYR A 188 8.37 -5.56 -2.39
CA TYR A 188 7.22 -6.46 -2.32
C TYR A 188 6.56 -6.71 -3.67
N GLU A 189 6.48 -5.70 -4.52
CA GLU A 189 5.77 -5.77 -5.79
C GLU A 189 6.52 -4.96 -6.83
N PHE A 190 6.52 -5.46 -8.07
CA PHE A 190 7.12 -4.74 -9.18
C PHE A 190 6.45 -5.06 -10.52
N TYR A 191 6.52 -4.10 -11.42
CA TYR A 191 6.16 -4.21 -12.83
C TYR A 191 7.33 -3.72 -13.66
N VAL A 192 7.85 -4.58 -14.55
CA VAL A 192 9.07 -4.28 -15.30
C VAL A 192 8.96 -4.72 -16.77
N ARG A 193 9.35 -3.85 -17.67
CA ARG A 193 9.54 -4.24 -19.07
C ARG A 193 10.86 -4.96 -19.24
N THR A 194 10.83 -6.08 -19.97
CA THR A 194 11.99 -6.94 -20.19
C THR A 194 12.00 -7.50 -21.61
N GLY A 195 13.16 -7.91 -22.06
CA GLY A 195 13.34 -8.63 -23.34
C GLY A 195 12.98 -10.11 -23.27
N LEU A 196 12.79 -10.67 -22.08
CA LEU A 196 12.42 -12.09 -21.90
C LEU A 196 11.05 -12.40 -22.51
N GLN A 197 10.85 -13.67 -22.84
CA GLN A 197 9.55 -14.22 -23.19
C GLN A 197 9.03 -15.01 -21.97
N TRP A 198 7.73 -15.31 -21.95
CA TRP A 198 7.14 -16.08 -20.86
C TRP A 198 7.79 -17.45 -20.65
N GLU A 199 8.15 -18.11 -21.74
CA GLU A 199 8.79 -19.42 -21.74
C GLU A 199 10.19 -19.43 -21.10
N ASP A 200 10.84 -18.26 -21.03
CA ASP A 200 12.15 -18.08 -20.38
C ASP A 200 12.03 -17.92 -18.86
N ILE A 201 10.79 -17.72 -18.35
CA ILE A 201 10.54 -17.39 -16.94
C ILE A 201 10.17 -18.65 -16.17
N ASN A 202 11.05 -19.07 -15.25
CA ASN A 202 10.76 -20.17 -14.32
C ASN A 202 10.09 -19.59 -13.06
N THR A 203 8.77 -19.55 -13.06
CA THR A 203 7.98 -18.95 -11.98
C THR A 203 8.12 -19.68 -10.65
N ASP A 204 8.22 -21.03 -10.65
CA ASP A 204 8.40 -21.80 -9.42
C ASP A 204 9.78 -21.51 -8.76
N ALA A 205 10.82 -21.37 -9.57
CA ALA A 205 12.14 -20.98 -9.05
C ALA A 205 12.16 -19.50 -8.60
N MET A 206 11.48 -18.63 -9.32
CA MET A 206 11.40 -17.20 -9.02
C MET A 206 10.67 -16.95 -7.69
N ILE A 207 9.52 -17.60 -7.47
CA ILE A 207 8.77 -17.44 -6.22
C ILE A 207 9.50 -18.02 -5.02
N GLY A 208 10.22 -19.14 -5.19
CA GLY A 208 11.02 -19.71 -4.12
C GLY A 208 12.12 -18.75 -3.64
N ARG A 209 12.85 -18.13 -4.59
CA ARG A 209 13.88 -17.12 -4.28
C ARG A 209 13.27 -15.84 -3.70
N TYR A 210 12.10 -15.44 -4.18
CA TYR A 210 11.36 -14.30 -3.64
C TYR A 210 10.93 -14.55 -2.20
N ALA A 211 10.49 -15.80 -1.88
CA ALA A 211 10.15 -16.18 -0.52
C ALA A 211 11.38 -16.12 0.40
N GLU A 212 12.54 -16.62 -0.06
CA GLU A 212 13.81 -16.50 0.68
C GLU A 212 14.22 -15.04 0.87
N TYR A 213 14.11 -14.22 -0.18
CA TYR A 213 14.44 -12.80 -0.14
C TYR A 213 13.63 -12.02 0.89
N LEU A 214 12.34 -12.29 1.00
CA LEU A 214 11.44 -11.64 1.98
C LEU A 214 11.33 -12.39 3.30
N GLU A 215 12.02 -13.52 3.47
CA GLU A 215 11.91 -14.40 4.66
C GLU A 215 10.47 -14.90 4.89
N LEU A 216 9.76 -15.20 3.80
CA LEU A 216 8.41 -15.75 3.84
C LEU A 216 8.42 -17.25 4.11
N THR A 217 7.39 -17.73 4.79
CA THR A 217 7.22 -19.16 5.10
C THR A 217 5.87 -19.67 4.59
N GLY A 218 5.76 -21.00 4.42
CA GLY A 218 4.49 -21.62 4.05
C GLY A 218 4.08 -21.39 2.61
N LEU A 219 5.04 -21.32 1.67
CA LEU A 219 4.76 -21.20 0.23
C LEU A 219 3.99 -22.42 -0.26
N GLU A 220 2.84 -22.19 -0.88
CA GLU A 220 2.04 -23.18 -1.57
C GLU A 220 1.69 -22.71 -2.98
N LYS A 221 1.55 -23.66 -3.92
CA LYS A 221 1.09 -23.35 -5.27
C LYS A 221 -0.43 -23.23 -5.25
N TYR A 222 -0.95 -22.13 -5.81
CA TYR A 222 -2.39 -21.94 -5.92
C TYR A 222 -2.94 -22.84 -7.03
N GLU A 223 -3.80 -23.80 -6.68
CA GLU A 223 -4.25 -24.84 -7.61
C GLU A 223 -5.33 -24.36 -8.60
N ASP A 224 -6.23 -23.46 -8.15
CA ASP A 224 -7.30 -22.93 -9.00
C ASP A 224 -6.83 -21.72 -9.81
N GLN A 225 -6.06 -22.00 -10.84
CA GLN A 225 -5.55 -20.98 -11.78
C GLN A 225 -6.56 -20.74 -12.91
N ASN A 226 -7.73 -20.17 -12.59
CA ASN A 226 -8.71 -19.83 -13.62
C ASN A 226 -8.22 -18.65 -14.46
N PRO A 227 -7.86 -18.86 -15.75
CA PRO A 227 -7.35 -17.78 -16.61
C PRO A 227 -8.37 -16.69 -16.90
N LEU A 228 -9.65 -16.90 -16.65
CA LEU A 228 -10.68 -15.88 -16.82
C LEU A 228 -10.66 -14.80 -15.72
N LEU A 229 -9.96 -15.05 -14.61
CA LEU A 229 -9.80 -14.09 -13.52
C LEU A 229 -8.59 -13.19 -13.69
N GLU A 230 -7.76 -13.44 -14.69
CA GLU A 230 -6.56 -12.66 -14.96
C GLU A 230 -6.64 -11.95 -16.32
N THR A 231 -5.96 -10.82 -16.41
CA THR A 231 -5.92 -9.99 -17.62
C THR A 231 -4.93 -10.51 -18.67
N THR A 232 -4.18 -11.57 -18.36
CA THR A 232 -3.26 -12.26 -19.24
C THR A 232 -3.35 -13.78 -19.06
N PRO A 233 -3.16 -14.59 -20.12
CA PRO A 233 -3.08 -16.05 -19.98
C PRO A 233 -1.72 -16.53 -19.41
N TYR A 234 -0.73 -15.65 -19.34
CA TYR A 234 0.64 -15.95 -18.92
C TYR A 234 0.82 -15.56 -17.45
N PHE A 235 0.44 -16.44 -16.51
CA PHE A 235 0.60 -16.20 -15.08
C PHE A 235 0.73 -17.50 -14.29
N ALA A 236 1.28 -17.40 -13.09
CA ALA A 236 1.28 -18.42 -12.05
C ALA A 236 0.96 -17.77 -10.71
N LYS A 237 0.13 -18.43 -9.90
CA LYS A 237 -0.27 -17.95 -8.57
C LYS A 237 0.29 -18.85 -7.47
N TYR A 238 0.64 -18.21 -6.39
CA TYR A 238 1.19 -18.83 -5.19
C TYR A 238 0.54 -18.20 -3.97
N THR A 239 0.44 -18.96 -2.88
CA THR A 239 -0.13 -18.48 -1.62
C THR A 239 0.89 -18.57 -0.50
N PHE A 240 0.78 -17.63 0.42
CA PHE A 240 1.49 -17.61 1.69
C PHE A 240 0.48 -17.46 2.81
N PRO A 241 0.67 -18.11 3.98
CA PRO A 241 -0.19 -17.89 5.14
C PRO A 241 -0.26 -16.43 5.53
N GLY A 242 -1.47 -15.94 5.78
CA GLY A 242 -1.75 -14.60 6.29
C GLY A 242 -2.04 -14.61 7.78
N GLU A 243 -3.13 -13.96 8.18
CA GLU A 243 -3.64 -13.97 9.54
C GLU A 243 -4.74 -15.03 9.67
N GLU A 244 -4.78 -15.71 10.82
CA GLU A 244 -5.71 -16.79 11.13
C GLU A 244 -5.72 -17.90 10.05
N GLU A 245 -6.85 -18.08 9.36
CA GLU A 245 -7.02 -19.06 8.27
C GLU A 245 -6.86 -18.44 6.87
N ASP A 246 -6.61 -17.11 6.80
CA ASP A 246 -6.47 -16.38 5.54
C ASP A 246 -5.09 -16.59 4.90
N SER A 247 -5.01 -16.30 3.61
CA SER A 247 -3.77 -16.38 2.85
C SER A 247 -3.58 -15.17 1.94
N THR A 248 -2.34 -14.90 1.59
CA THR A 248 -1.98 -13.89 0.61
C THR A 248 -1.63 -14.54 -0.71
N THR A 249 -2.24 -14.12 -1.78
CA THR A 249 -1.88 -14.57 -3.13
C THR A 249 -0.78 -13.67 -3.69
N VAL A 250 0.28 -14.29 -4.23
CA VAL A 250 1.29 -13.63 -5.05
C VAL A 250 1.18 -14.17 -6.47
N THR A 251 1.04 -13.26 -7.43
CA THR A 251 0.94 -13.61 -8.85
C THR A 251 2.19 -13.15 -9.59
N ILE A 252 2.85 -14.07 -10.26
CA ILE A 252 3.87 -13.77 -11.26
C ILE A 252 3.18 -13.87 -12.61
N GLY A 253 3.27 -12.84 -13.41
CA GLY A 253 2.62 -12.83 -14.72
C GLY A 253 3.36 -12.00 -15.76
N TYR A 254 2.90 -12.13 -17.00
CA TYR A 254 3.54 -11.48 -18.14
C TYR A 254 2.50 -10.97 -19.14
N TYR A 255 2.62 -9.70 -19.50
CA TYR A 255 1.85 -9.08 -20.56
C TYR A 255 2.65 -9.09 -21.87
N GLU A 256 2.39 -10.07 -22.74
CA GLU A 256 3.14 -10.28 -23.99
C GLU A 256 3.13 -9.04 -24.91
N GLY A 257 1.98 -8.38 -25.06
CA GLY A 257 1.82 -7.23 -25.96
C GLY A 257 2.71 -6.03 -25.63
N ILE A 258 3.08 -5.88 -24.36
CA ILE A 258 3.93 -4.78 -23.88
C ILE A 258 5.24 -5.27 -23.25
N ARG A 259 5.48 -6.59 -23.28
CA ARG A 259 6.66 -7.25 -22.72
C ARG A 259 6.91 -6.88 -21.25
N GLU A 260 5.87 -6.97 -20.44
CA GLU A 260 5.92 -6.61 -19.03
C GLU A 260 5.83 -7.84 -18.15
N LEU A 261 6.88 -8.10 -17.40
CA LEU A 261 6.90 -9.05 -16.29
C LEU A 261 6.42 -8.33 -15.03
N PHE A 262 5.54 -8.95 -14.28
CA PHE A 262 5.13 -8.46 -12.99
C PHE A 262 5.14 -9.54 -11.91
N LEU A 263 5.40 -9.10 -10.69
CA LEU A 263 5.13 -9.83 -9.47
C LEU A 263 4.22 -8.94 -8.64
N LYS A 264 2.97 -9.35 -8.45
CA LYS A 264 1.96 -8.58 -7.71
C LYS A 264 1.45 -9.32 -6.48
N VAL A 265 1.04 -8.56 -5.46
CA VAL A 265 0.57 -9.06 -4.17
C VAL A 265 -0.92 -8.78 -4.01
N GLY A 266 -1.72 -9.82 -3.64
CA GLY A 266 -3.15 -9.73 -3.21
C GLY A 266 -4.02 -9.62 -4.44
N ARG A 267 -4.15 -9.11 -5.38
CA ARG A 267 -5.16 -8.81 -6.45
C ARG A 267 -5.55 -10.02 -7.28
#